data_17a0916454389490181e12d6c8ecbf49
#
_entry.id   17a0916454389490181e12d6c8ecbf49
#
_cell.length_a   1.000
_cell.length_b   1.000
_cell.length_c   1.000
_cell.angle_alpha   90.00
_cell.angle_beta   90.00
_cell.angle_gamma   90.00
#
_symmetry.space_group_name_H-M   'P 1'
#
loop_
_entity.id
_entity.type
_entity.pdbx_description
1 polymer ?
#
loop_
_entity_poly.entity_id
_entity_poly.type
_entity_poly.pdbx_seq_one_letter_code
_entity_poly.pdbx_strand_id
1 'polypeptide(L)'
;MDFFERVLYFIQNYGSSFLEGAEIAAFLAVAGTALGCLIGFLAGAVSALEIEPDDSTLRKAVLRVARAVIAFYVWLFRGTPMMVQAMVIFYGSAYFGADMDPVTCGLFIVSINTGAYMAETVRGGIQSIDPGQNEGAEAIGMTRGQTMRLVILPQAFRNVVPQIGNYLISNVKDTSVLSVITVGE
;
A
#
# COMPACT_ATOMS: atom_id res chain seq x y z
N MET A 1 -28.60 -29.60 -22.94
CA MET A 1 -27.19 -29.56 -22.46
C MET A 1 -27.19 -29.98 -21.02
N ASP A 2 -26.53 -31.07 -20.72
CA ASP A 2 -26.30 -31.55 -19.37
C ASP A 2 -25.30 -30.60 -18.65
N PHE A 3 -25.24 -30.66 -17.31
CA PHE A 3 -24.36 -29.81 -16.51
C PHE A 3 -22.89 -29.87 -17.00
N PHE A 4 -22.37 -31.04 -17.25
CA PHE A 4 -21.01 -31.26 -17.76
C PHE A 4 -20.79 -30.69 -19.17
N GLU A 5 -21.76 -30.77 -20.07
CA GLU A 5 -21.68 -30.15 -21.39
C GLU A 5 -21.61 -28.63 -21.31
N ARG A 6 -22.34 -28.00 -20.37
CA ARG A 6 -22.28 -26.57 -20.15
C ARG A 6 -20.90 -26.14 -19.60
N VAL A 7 -20.36 -26.89 -18.66
CA VAL A 7 -19.02 -26.60 -18.08
C VAL A 7 -17.95 -26.69 -19.18
N LEU A 8 -17.98 -27.74 -20.01
CA LEU A 8 -17.05 -27.92 -21.14
C LEU A 8 -17.20 -26.78 -22.16
N TYR A 9 -18.43 -26.40 -22.49
CA TYR A 9 -18.71 -25.29 -23.39
C TYR A 9 -18.09 -23.97 -22.86
N PHE A 10 -18.27 -23.65 -21.57
CA PHE A 10 -17.67 -22.44 -20.97
C PHE A 10 -16.15 -22.49 -20.99
N ILE A 11 -15.54 -23.61 -20.61
CA ILE A 11 -14.08 -23.78 -20.64
C ILE A 11 -13.53 -23.60 -22.05
N GLN A 12 -14.19 -24.19 -23.07
CA GLN A 12 -13.71 -24.12 -24.45
C GLN A 12 -13.88 -22.73 -25.08
N ASN A 13 -14.94 -22.00 -24.74
CA ASN A 13 -15.22 -20.71 -25.38
C ASN A 13 -14.68 -19.50 -24.59
N TYR A 14 -14.53 -19.62 -23.30
CA TYR A 14 -14.12 -18.50 -22.42
C TYR A 14 -12.85 -18.79 -21.61
N GLY A 15 -12.25 -19.97 -21.75
CA GLY A 15 -11.08 -20.38 -20.97
C GLY A 15 -9.88 -19.43 -21.13
N SER A 16 -9.63 -18.94 -22.36
CA SER A 16 -8.57 -17.95 -22.62
C SER A 16 -8.82 -16.63 -21.90
N SER A 17 -10.05 -16.11 -21.96
CA SER A 17 -10.41 -14.86 -21.28
C SER A 17 -10.30 -14.98 -19.76
N PHE A 18 -10.67 -16.15 -19.20
CA PHE A 18 -10.44 -16.39 -17.77
C PHE A 18 -8.97 -16.40 -17.38
N LEU A 19 -8.10 -16.97 -18.22
CA LEU A 19 -6.65 -16.98 -17.97
C LEU A 19 -6.06 -15.59 -18.07
N GLU A 20 -6.41 -14.82 -19.10
CA GLU A 20 -5.99 -13.42 -19.26
C GLU A 20 -6.41 -12.55 -18.06
N GLY A 21 -7.67 -12.68 -17.63
CA GLY A 21 -8.16 -11.99 -16.44
C GLY A 21 -7.42 -12.39 -15.16
N ALA A 22 -7.11 -13.68 -15.00
CA ALA A 22 -6.34 -14.18 -13.87
C ALA A 22 -4.89 -13.67 -13.87
N GLU A 23 -4.25 -13.58 -15.04
CA GLU A 23 -2.91 -13.01 -15.19
C GLU A 23 -2.88 -11.53 -14.83
N ILE A 24 -3.84 -10.74 -15.32
CA ILE A 24 -3.97 -9.31 -14.98
C ILE A 24 -4.21 -9.15 -13.49
N ALA A 25 -5.14 -9.91 -12.91
CA ALA A 25 -5.42 -9.85 -11.47
C ALA A 25 -4.20 -10.21 -10.62
N ALA A 26 -3.47 -11.26 -10.99
CA ALA A 26 -2.25 -11.66 -10.31
C ALA A 26 -1.15 -10.58 -10.43
N PHE A 27 -0.98 -10.02 -11.62
CA PHE A 27 -0.04 -8.92 -11.86
C PHE A 27 -0.36 -7.70 -11.00
N LEU A 28 -1.62 -7.24 -11.02
CA LEU A 28 -2.05 -6.08 -10.22
C LEU A 28 -1.90 -6.33 -8.72
N ALA A 29 -2.26 -7.53 -8.25
CA ALA A 29 -2.12 -7.87 -6.85
C ALA A 29 -0.64 -7.89 -6.40
N VAL A 30 0.24 -8.56 -7.16
CA VAL A 30 1.65 -8.67 -6.79
C VAL A 30 2.38 -7.34 -6.94
N ALA A 31 2.29 -6.72 -8.12
CA ALA A 31 2.99 -5.46 -8.40
C ALA A 31 2.43 -4.32 -7.54
N GLY A 32 1.10 -4.23 -7.40
CA GLY A 32 0.44 -3.23 -6.56
C GLY A 32 0.79 -3.38 -5.08
N THR A 33 0.85 -4.63 -4.57
CA THR A 33 1.32 -4.89 -3.20
C THR A 33 2.78 -4.47 -3.02
N ALA A 34 3.66 -4.82 -3.94
CA ALA A 34 5.09 -4.48 -3.85
C ALA A 34 5.31 -2.95 -3.85
N LEU A 35 4.69 -2.24 -4.78
CA LEU A 35 4.75 -0.78 -4.85
C LEU A 35 4.09 -0.12 -3.63
N GLY A 36 2.94 -0.63 -3.20
CA GLY A 36 2.25 -0.16 -2.01
C GLY A 36 3.07 -0.37 -0.74
N CYS A 37 3.72 -1.52 -0.60
CA CYS A 37 4.64 -1.77 0.51
C CYS A 37 5.80 -0.78 0.53
N LEU A 38 6.40 -0.47 -0.64
CA LEU A 38 7.47 0.52 -0.74
C LEU A 38 7.00 1.92 -0.32
N ILE A 39 5.87 2.37 -0.88
CA ILE A 39 5.27 3.67 -0.54
C ILE A 39 4.94 3.73 0.96
N GLY A 40 4.27 2.71 1.46
CA GLY A 40 3.83 2.66 2.85
C GLY A 40 4.98 2.52 3.85
N PHE A 41 6.03 1.78 3.51
CA PHE A 41 7.21 1.69 4.36
C PHE A 41 7.92 3.04 4.51
N LEU A 42 8.10 3.75 3.40
CA LEU A 42 8.70 5.10 3.42
C LEU A 42 7.82 6.10 4.20
N ALA A 43 6.52 6.13 3.92
CA ALA A 43 5.57 7.02 4.58
C ALA A 43 5.44 6.71 6.09
N GLY A 44 5.35 5.42 6.44
CA GLY A 44 5.25 4.97 7.83
C GLY A 44 6.51 5.28 8.64
N ALA A 45 7.69 5.05 8.04
CA ALA A 45 8.97 5.38 8.67
C ALA A 45 9.09 6.90 8.95
N VAL A 46 8.73 7.74 7.97
CA VAL A 46 8.72 9.21 8.16
C VAL A 46 7.71 9.62 9.23
N SER A 47 6.54 9.00 9.26
CA SER A 47 5.51 9.29 10.28
C SER A 47 5.93 8.92 11.70
N ALA A 48 6.82 7.96 11.85
CA ALA A 48 7.32 7.49 13.13
C ALA A 48 8.52 8.30 13.66
N LEU A 49 9.15 9.14 12.82
CA LEU A 49 10.27 9.99 13.29
C LEU A 49 9.79 10.97 14.36
N GLU A 50 10.44 11.03 15.47
CA GLU A 50 10.12 11.98 16.55
C GLU A 50 10.68 13.37 16.27
N ILE A 51 9.94 14.39 16.74
CA ILE A 51 10.34 15.81 16.70
C ILE A 51 10.77 16.20 18.10
N GLU A 52 12.00 16.60 18.23
CA GLU A 52 12.56 16.92 19.53
C GLU A 52 12.73 18.43 19.80
N PRO A 53 12.84 18.82 21.08
CA PRO A 53 12.99 20.23 21.46
C PRO A 53 14.24 20.90 20.88
N ASP A 54 15.32 20.16 20.70
CA ASP A 54 16.63 20.63 20.23
C ASP A 54 16.81 20.51 18.69
N ASP A 55 15.84 19.92 17.98
CA ASP A 55 15.85 19.90 16.51
C ASP A 55 15.81 21.32 15.92
N SER A 56 16.49 21.53 14.79
CA SER A 56 16.45 22.79 14.06
C SER A 56 15.00 23.15 13.65
N THR A 57 14.71 24.44 13.60
CA THR A 57 13.39 24.95 13.20
C THR A 57 12.96 24.42 11.84
N LEU A 58 13.91 24.33 10.89
CA LEU A 58 13.67 23.81 9.55
C LEU A 58 13.27 22.32 9.61
N ARG A 59 13.99 21.48 10.36
CA ARG A 59 13.68 20.06 10.50
C ARG A 59 12.29 19.87 11.13
N LYS A 60 11.97 20.62 12.17
CA LYS A 60 10.64 20.60 12.80
C LYS A 60 9.53 20.95 11.80
N ALA A 61 9.73 22.01 11.01
CA ALA A 61 8.75 22.44 10.01
C ALA A 61 8.56 21.37 8.93
N VAL A 62 9.65 20.85 8.35
CA VAL A 62 9.60 19.81 7.31
C VAL A 62 8.91 18.55 7.82
N LEU A 63 9.27 18.06 9.01
CA LEU A 63 8.64 16.85 9.56
C LEU A 63 7.16 17.07 9.89
N ARG A 64 6.75 18.23 10.39
CA ARG A 64 5.33 18.55 10.63
C ARG A 64 4.52 18.54 9.31
N VAL A 65 5.04 19.19 8.28
CA VAL A 65 4.39 19.22 6.97
C VAL A 65 4.33 17.82 6.38
N ALA A 66 5.43 17.08 6.37
CA ALA A 66 5.47 15.71 5.85
C ALA A 66 4.46 14.79 6.58
N ARG A 67 4.42 14.85 7.91
CA ARG A 67 3.44 14.08 8.70
C ARG A 67 1.99 14.49 8.40
N ALA A 68 1.71 15.78 8.23
CA ALA A 68 0.38 16.27 7.90
C ALA A 68 -0.07 15.75 6.52
N VAL A 69 0.82 15.79 5.52
CA VAL A 69 0.55 15.25 4.18
C VAL A 69 0.32 13.74 4.22
N ILE A 70 1.18 13.00 4.92
CA ILE A 70 1.02 11.55 5.07
C ILE A 70 -0.27 11.21 5.83
N ALA A 71 -0.58 11.94 6.89
CA ALA A 71 -1.81 11.73 7.66
C ALA A 71 -3.06 11.97 6.79
N PHE A 72 -3.06 13.04 5.97
CA PHE A 72 -4.13 13.33 5.02
C PHE A 72 -4.25 12.22 3.96
N TYR A 73 -3.13 11.78 3.40
CA TYR A 73 -3.08 10.66 2.45
C TYR A 73 -3.68 9.38 3.06
N VAL A 74 -3.22 9.00 4.24
CA VAL A 74 -3.70 7.80 4.94
C VAL A 74 -5.19 7.93 5.28
N TRP A 75 -5.61 9.09 5.78
CA TRP A 75 -7.02 9.36 6.09
C TRP A 75 -7.91 9.24 4.84
N LEU A 76 -7.49 9.82 3.72
CA LEU A 76 -8.25 9.81 2.46
C LEU A 76 -8.40 8.38 1.92
N PHE A 77 -7.27 7.67 1.75
CA PHE A 77 -7.28 6.37 1.06
C PHE A 77 -7.76 5.21 1.94
N ARG A 78 -7.68 5.32 3.26
CA ARG A 78 -8.30 4.35 4.18
C ARG A 78 -9.75 4.70 4.53
N GLY A 79 -10.13 5.95 4.38
CA GLY A 79 -11.48 6.44 4.70
C GLY A 79 -12.47 6.32 3.53
N THR A 80 -12.00 5.98 2.32
CA THR A 80 -12.86 5.88 1.13
C THR A 80 -12.78 4.47 0.52
N PRO A 81 -13.89 3.93 -0.05
CA PRO A 81 -13.86 2.64 -0.73
C PRO A 81 -12.97 2.67 -1.97
N MET A 82 -12.17 1.61 -2.20
CA MET A 82 -11.27 1.52 -3.35
C MET A 82 -12.01 1.64 -4.69
N MET A 83 -13.23 1.11 -4.79
CA MET A 83 -14.09 1.25 -5.98
C MET A 83 -14.36 2.74 -6.31
N VAL A 84 -14.66 3.55 -5.31
CA VAL A 84 -14.90 4.99 -5.50
C VAL A 84 -13.62 5.70 -5.94
N GLN A 85 -12.48 5.33 -5.35
CA GLN A 85 -11.15 5.85 -5.76
C GLN A 85 -10.87 5.51 -7.23
N ALA A 86 -11.15 4.27 -7.65
CA ALA A 86 -10.98 3.81 -9.02
C ALA A 86 -11.82 4.64 -10.00
N MET A 87 -13.10 4.79 -9.71
CA MET A 87 -14.01 5.59 -10.55
C MET A 87 -13.57 7.05 -10.65
N VAL A 88 -13.27 7.68 -9.54
CA VAL A 88 -12.87 9.09 -9.50
C VAL A 88 -11.56 9.34 -10.23
N ILE A 89 -10.57 8.45 -10.06
CA ILE A 89 -9.26 8.61 -10.72
C ILE A 89 -9.38 8.31 -12.20
N PHE A 90 -10.01 7.21 -12.59
CA PHE A 90 -10.09 6.79 -13.99
C PHE A 90 -10.95 7.75 -14.83
N TYR A 91 -12.18 7.96 -14.45
CA TYR A 91 -13.08 8.85 -15.19
C TYR A 91 -12.72 10.32 -15.01
N GLY A 92 -12.18 10.69 -13.84
CA GLY A 92 -11.68 12.04 -13.61
C GLY A 92 -10.46 12.36 -14.48
N SER A 93 -9.51 11.43 -14.65
CA SER A 93 -8.36 11.64 -15.54
C SER A 93 -8.82 11.86 -17.00
N ALA A 94 -9.75 11.06 -17.48
CA ALA A 94 -10.32 11.21 -18.83
C ALA A 94 -11.03 12.57 -19.01
N TYR A 95 -11.74 13.04 -17.97
CA TYR A 95 -12.38 14.38 -18.01
C TYR A 95 -11.34 15.52 -18.18
N PHE A 96 -10.15 15.37 -17.62
CA PHE A 96 -9.04 16.34 -17.79
C PHE A 96 -8.17 16.07 -19.03
N GLY A 97 -8.58 15.15 -19.92
CA GLY A 97 -7.86 14.82 -21.15
C GLY A 97 -6.64 13.92 -20.98
N ALA A 98 -6.52 13.23 -19.83
CA ALA A 98 -5.50 12.24 -19.59
C ALA A 98 -6.13 10.85 -19.66
N ASP A 99 -6.12 10.22 -20.84
CA ASP A 99 -6.62 8.85 -21.02
C ASP A 99 -5.63 7.85 -20.42
N MET A 100 -5.96 7.37 -19.23
CA MET A 100 -5.18 6.33 -18.57
C MET A 100 -5.64 4.95 -19.05
N ASP A 101 -4.68 4.08 -19.38
CA ASP A 101 -4.96 2.67 -19.60
C ASP A 101 -5.56 2.03 -18.32
N PRO A 102 -6.63 1.21 -18.42
CA PRO A 102 -7.28 0.62 -17.26
C PRO A 102 -6.35 -0.17 -16.34
N VAL A 103 -5.43 -0.97 -16.90
CA VAL A 103 -4.48 -1.78 -16.11
C VAL A 103 -3.50 -0.88 -15.35
N THR A 104 -2.99 0.16 -16.02
CA THR A 104 -2.09 1.16 -15.41
C THR A 104 -2.81 1.92 -14.28
N CYS A 105 -4.06 2.32 -14.51
CA CYS A 105 -4.88 2.97 -13.50
C CYS A 105 -5.14 2.03 -12.32
N GLY A 106 -5.49 0.77 -12.58
CA GLY A 106 -5.67 -0.26 -11.58
C GLY A 106 -4.42 -0.48 -10.73
N LEU A 107 -3.25 -0.59 -11.37
CA LEU A 107 -1.97 -0.71 -10.67
C LEU A 107 -1.71 0.50 -9.76
N PHE A 108 -1.94 1.71 -10.25
CA PHE A 108 -1.79 2.92 -9.48
C PHE A 108 -2.71 2.92 -8.25
N ILE A 109 -3.99 2.59 -8.42
CA ILE A 109 -4.98 2.57 -7.35
C ILE A 109 -4.63 1.52 -6.28
N VAL A 110 -4.33 0.28 -6.68
CA VAL A 110 -3.92 -0.77 -5.74
C VAL A 110 -2.67 -0.35 -4.97
N SER A 111 -1.69 0.27 -5.66
CA SER A 111 -0.44 0.70 -5.03
C SER A 111 -0.65 1.80 -3.99
N ILE A 112 -1.41 2.85 -4.32
CA ILE A 112 -1.63 3.96 -3.38
C ILE A 112 -2.56 3.56 -2.24
N ASN A 113 -3.57 2.72 -2.49
CA ASN A 113 -4.46 2.21 -1.46
C ASN A 113 -3.68 1.32 -0.47
N THR A 114 -2.98 0.29 -0.97
CA THR A 114 -2.12 -0.58 -0.16
C THR A 114 -1.05 0.23 0.59
N GLY A 115 -0.48 1.26 -0.05
CA GLY A 115 0.50 2.15 0.56
C GLY A 115 -0.04 2.88 1.78
N ALA A 116 -1.30 3.31 1.75
CA ALA A 116 -1.93 3.98 2.89
C ALA A 116 -2.13 3.02 4.08
N TYR A 117 -2.56 1.78 3.83
CA TYR A 117 -2.68 0.77 4.87
C TYR A 117 -1.32 0.36 5.42
N MET A 118 -0.34 0.15 4.55
CA MET A 118 1.03 -0.22 4.94
C MET A 118 1.71 0.90 5.74
N ALA A 119 1.51 2.17 5.40
CA ALA A 119 2.07 3.30 6.15
C ALA A 119 1.65 3.27 7.63
N GLU A 120 0.38 2.99 7.89
CA GLU A 120 -0.13 2.86 9.25
C GLU A 120 0.39 1.60 9.95
N THR A 121 0.49 0.47 9.22
CA THR A 121 1.06 -0.78 9.74
C THR A 121 2.52 -0.60 10.13
N VAL A 122 3.33 0.06 9.30
CA VAL A 122 4.75 0.35 9.60
C VAL A 122 4.86 1.29 10.79
N ARG A 123 4.06 2.37 10.82
CA ARG A 123 4.03 3.29 11.97
C ARG A 123 3.69 2.55 13.27
N GLY A 124 2.65 1.72 13.25
CA GLY A 124 2.26 0.88 14.39
C GLY A 124 3.33 -0.13 14.77
N GLY A 125 3.97 -0.77 13.78
CA GLY A 125 5.08 -1.71 13.99
C GLY A 125 6.30 -1.06 14.66
N ILE A 126 6.64 0.18 14.29
CA ILE A 126 7.71 0.93 14.95
C ILE A 126 7.32 1.29 16.38
N GLN A 127 6.09 1.75 16.59
CA GLN A 127 5.59 2.13 17.91
C GLN A 127 5.37 0.94 18.86
N SER A 128 5.28 -0.28 18.33
CA SER A 128 5.16 -1.51 19.15
C SER A 128 6.49 -1.99 19.72
N ILE A 129 7.60 -1.43 19.32
CA ILE A 129 8.92 -1.78 19.88
C ILE A 129 9.03 -1.22 21.29
N ASP A 130 9.53 -2.06 22.21
CA ASP A 130 9.73 -1.69 23.60
C ASP A 130 10.59 -0.44 23.71
N PRO A 131 10.15 0.62 24.43
CA PRO A 131 10.94 1.84 24.66
C PRO A 131 12.33 1.57 25.25
N GLY A 132 12.50 0.50 26.03
CA GLY A 132 13.79 0.07 26.57
C GLY A 132 14.83 -0.24 25.48
N GLN A 133 14.42 -0.56 24.25
CA GLN A 133 15.34 -0.71 23.12
C GLN A 133 15.98 0.64 22.72
N ASN A 134 15.20 1.72 22.79
CA ASN A 134 15.68 3.08 22.55
C ASN A 134 16.62 3.52 23.67
N GLU A 135 16.17 3.36 24.91
CA GLU A 135 16.95 3.73 26.11
C GLU A 135 18.28 2.97 26.19
N GLY A 136 18.25 1.66 25.89
CA GLY A 136 19.46 0.83 25.89
C GLY A 136 20.44 1.23 24.78
N ALA A 137 19.95 1.59 23.60
CA ALA A 137 20.79 2.09 22.51
C ALA A 137 21.43 3.43 22.84
N GLU A 138 20.68 4.35 23.46
CA GLU A 138 21.18 5.64 23.92
C GLU A 138 22.22 5.50 25.04
N ALA A 139 22.02 4.56 25.96
CA ALA A 139 22.95 4.29 27.06
C ALA A 139 24.34 3.85 26.59
N ILE A 140 24.44 3.18 25.43
CA ILE A 140 25.72 2.80 24.81
C ILE A 140 26.23 3.84 23.81
N GLY A 141 25.63 5.04 23.76
CA GLY A 141 26.08 6.18 22.97
C GLY A 141 25.68 6.16 21.50
N MET A 142 24.68 5.36 21.10
CA MET A 142 24.16 5.39 19.74
C MET A 142 23.42 6.70 19.48
N THR A 143 23.65 7.26 18.29
CA THR A 143 22.83 8.38 17.82
C THR A 143 21.43 7.86 17.44
N ARG A 144 20.43 8.73 17.47
CA ARG A 144 19.04 8.38 17.08
C ARG A 144 18.92 7.72 15.71
N GLY A 145 19.68 8.26 14.72
CA GLY A 145 19.72 7.66 13.39
C GLY A 145 20.29 6.24 13.40
N GLN A 146 21.29 5.98 14.23
CA GLN A 146 21.84 4.64 14.43
C GLN A 146 20.83 3.75 15.14
N THR A 147 20.22 4.21 16.22
CA THR A 147 19.18 3.49 16.96
C THR A 147 18.02 3.11 16.04
N MET A 148 17.46 4.07 15.31
CA MET A 148 16.37 3.82 14.37
C MET A 148 16.77 2.80 13.33
N ARG A 149 17.92 2.96 12.66
CA ARG A 149 18.34 2.11 11.54
C ARG A 149 18.80 0.72 11.98
N LEU A 150 19.52 0.61 13.10
CA LEU A 150 20.20 -0.63 13.49
C LEU A 150 19.42 -1.44 14.53
N VAL A 151 18.55 -0.79 15.30
CA VAL A 151 17.81 -1.45 16.40
C VAL A 151 16.32 -1.49 16.10
N ILE A 152 15.67 -0.34 15.86
CA ILE A 152 14.22 -0.23 15.77
C ILE A 152 13.67 -0.75 14.44
N LEU A 153 14.16 -0.24 13.30
CA LEU A 153 13.65 -0.63 11.97
C LEU A 153 13.77 -2.12 11.68
N PRO A 154 14.87 -2.82 12.00
CA PRO A 154 14.95 -4.27 11.76
C PRO A 154 13.93 -5.07 12.57
N GLN A 155 13.64 -4.65 13.81
CA GLN A 155 12.63 -5.29 14.64
C GLN A 155 11.21 -4.98 14.13
N ALA A 156 10.93 -3.71 13.85
CA ALA A 156 9.66 -3.26 13.29
C ALA A 156 9.35 -3.95 11.96
N PHE A 157 10.34 -4.13 11.09
CA PHE A 157 10.19 -4.85 9.83
C PHE A 157 9.71 -6.29 10.03
N ARG A 158 10.28 -7.01 11.00
CA ARG A 158 9.83 -8.38 11.33
C ARG A 158 8.38 -8.42 11.78
N ASN A 159 7.92 -7.42 12.52
CA ASN A 159 6.53 -7.30 12.97
C ASN A 159 5.56 -6.99 11.81
N VAL A 160 6.05 -6.31 10.78
CA VAL A 160 5.26 -5.87 9.62
C VAL A 160 5.18 -6.93 8.51
N VAL A 161 6.22 -7.76 8.34
CA VAL A 161 6.29 -8.77 7.27
C VAL A 161 5.04 -9.67 7.15
N PRO A 162 4.43 -10.19 8.24
CA PRO A 162 3.22 -11.00 8.13
C PRO A 162 2.04 -10.26 7.48
N GLN A 163 1.97 -8.93 7.65
CA GLN A 163 0.90 -8.10 7.07
C GLN A 163 1.03 -7.95 5.54
N ILE A 164 2.24 -8.05 5.00
CA ILE A 164 2.46 -8.02 3.54
C ILE A 164 1.70 -9.17 2.87
N GLY A 165 1.76 -10.37 3.46
CA GLY A 165 1.01 -11.53 2.97
C GLY A 165 -0.51 -11.30 3.02
N ASN A 166 -1.01 -10.69 4.10
CA ASN A 166 -2.42 -10.37 4.23
C ASN A 166 -2.87 -9.35 3.17
N TYR A 167 -2.05 -8.32 2.89
CA TYR A 167 -2.36 -7.34 1.84
C TYR A 167 -2.35 -7.97 0.45
N LEU A 168 -1.41 -8.86 0.17
CA LEU A 168 -1.40 -9.59 -1.11
C LEU A 168 -2.68 -10.41 -1.30
N ILE A 169 -3.10 -11.16 -0.28
CA ILE A 169 -4.34 -11.95 -0.33
C ILE A 169 -5.58 -11.05 -0.50
N SER A 170 -5.61 -9.90 0.19
CA SER A 170 -6.68 -8.92 0.05
C SER A 170 -6.70 -8.34 -1.36
N ASN A 171 -5.55 -7.92 -1.89
CA ASN A 171 -5.44 -7.33 -3.21
C ASN A 171 -5.87 -8.28 -4.33
N VAL A 172 -5.60 -9.60 -4.21
CA VAL A 172 -6.13 -10.60 -5.16
C VAL A 172 -7.66 -10.58 -5.21
N LYS A 173 -8.33 -10.35 -4.08
CA LYS A 173 -9.80 -10.25 -4.04
C LYS A 173 -10.27 -8.88 -4.53
N ASP A 174 -9.57 -7.83 -4.14
CA ASP A 174 -9.93 -6.45 -4.40
C ASP A 174 -9.72 -6.06 -5.87
N THR A 175 -8.89 -6.79 -6.63
CA THR A 175 -8.77 -6.59 -8.09
C THR A 175 -10.10 -6.81 -8.81
N SER A 176 -11.01 -7.63 -8.29
CA SER A 176 -12.35 -7.79 -8.85
C SER A 176 -13.16 -6.49 -8.87
N VAL A 177 -12.89 -5.57 -7.93
CA VAL A 177 -13.55 -4.25 -7.87
C VAL A 177 -13.13 -3.35 -9.03
N LEU A 178 -11.97 -3.61 -9.65
CA LEU A 178 -11.45 -2.83 -10.77
C LEU A 178 -12.18 -3.10 -12.09
N SER A 179 -13.04 -4.10 -12.16
CA SER A 179 -13.96 -4.30 -13.31
C SER A 179 -14.83 -3.07 -13.58
N VAL A 180 -15.06 -2.23 -12.58
CA VAL A 180 -15.80 -0.96 -12.73
C VAL A 180 -15.11 0.04 -13.67
N ILE A 181 -13.80 -0.10 -13.88
CA ILE A 181 -12.99 0.70 -14.79
C ILE A 181 -12.48 -0.12 -15.98
N THR A 182 -13.24 -1.18 -16.37
CA THR A 182 -12.96 -2.05 -17.52
C THR A 182 -11.64 -2.84 -17.46
N VAL A 183 -11.09 -3.07 -16.28
CA VAL A 183 -9.95 -3.96 -16.12
C VAL A 183 -10.43 -5.41 -16.28
N GLY A 184 -9.98 -6.08 -17.34
CA GLY A 184 -10.30 -7.48 -17.61
C GLY A 184 -11.50 -7.72 -18.53
N GLU A 185 -11.97 -6.71 -19.28
CA GLU A 185 -12.91 -6.85 -20.40
C GLU A 185 -12.19 -7.16 -21.73
#